data_7c235052572d57193a1aba25bf9673f4
#
_entry.id   7c235052572d57193a1aba25bf9673f4
#
_cell.length_a   1.000
_cell.length_b   1.000
_cell.length_c   1.000
_cell.angle_alpha   90.00
_cell.angle_beta   90.00
_cell.angle_gamma   90.00
#
_symmetry.space_group_name_H-M   'P 1'
#
loop_
_entity.id
_entity.type
_entity.pdbx_description
1 polymer ?
#
loop_
_entity_poly.entity_id
_entity_poly.type
_entity_poly.pdbx_seq_one_letter_code
_entity_poly.pdbx_strand_id
1 'polypeptide(L)'
;MFRAYKISTQYLLGRHAMPIYISRGRFTSDAIKGMLAKPENREEAVAKLFKSVGGKLIGWYLTFGHHDWLAIGEFPNEKAAASAILAAGAGGSLSDIETTVAMTAKEAHATFVSAAKAAKDFRSAGR
;
A
#
# COMPACT_ATOMS: atom_id res chain seq x y z
N MET A 1 -4.29 -29.97 -2.24
CA MET A 1 -4.21 -29.04 -2.08
C MET A 1 -4.33 -28.43 -2.15
N PHE A 2 -4.26 -28.43 -2.36
CA PHE A 2 -4.38 -27.25 -2.37
C PHE A 2 -4.53 -26.77 -2.18
N ARG A 3 -5.09 -27.19 -1.86
CA ARG A 3 -5.34 -26.16 -1.61
C ARG A 3 -5.30 -25.70 -1.88
N ALA A 4 -5.29 -26.48 -2.21
CA ALA A 4 -5.15 -25.55 -2.28
C ALA A 4 -5.27 -24.89 -2.78
N TYR A 5 -5.44 -24.89 -3.14
CA TYR A 5 -5.40 -23.77 -3.43
C TYR A 5 -5.60 -23.23 -3.54
N LYS A 6 -6.09 -23.55 -3.48
CA LYS A 6 -6.20 -22.57 -3.50
C LYS A 6 -5.98 -21.80 -3.46
N ILE A 7 -5.89 -21.94 -3.74
CA ILE A 7 -5.55 -20.79 -3.78
C ILE A 7 -5.62 -20.44 -4.38
N SER A 8 -5.68 -20.50 -4.88
CA SER A 8 -5.58 -19.68 -5.38
C SER A 8 -5.61 -19.45 -6.32
N THR A 9 -6.21 -20.02 -6.68
CA THR A 9 -6.11 -19.48 -7.49
C THR A 9 -6.31 -18.43 -7.84
N GLN A 10 -6.53 -17.71 -7.50
CA GLN A 10 -6.45 -16.55 -7.59
C GLN A 10 -5.54 -16.09 -7.31
N TYR A 11 -4.88 -16.76 -7.03
CA TYR A 11 -3.95 -16.40 -6.85
C TYR A 11 -3.38 -17.05 -7.43
N LEU A 12 -3.61 -17.96 -7.63
CA LEU A 12 -3.21 -18.41 -8.23
C LEU A 12 -3.49 -18.21 -9.40
N LEU A 13 -3.95 -18.18 -9.79
CA LEU A 13 -4.16 -17.65 -10.53
C LEU A 13 -4.05 -16.81 -10.73
N GLY A 14 -3.99 -16.88 -10.29
CA GLY A 14 -3.79 -15.99 -10.00
C GLY A 14 -3.54 -15.85 -9.35
N ARG A 15 -3.22 -16.18 -9.10
CA ARG A 15 -3.00 -15.99 -8.03
C ARG A 15 -3.68 -15.14 -7.31
N HIS A 16 -4.12 -15.18 -6.64
CA HIS A 16 -4.74 -14.13 -6.17
C HIS A 16 -3.84 -13.19 -5.55
N ALA A 17 -3.41 -12.32 -6.22
CA ALA A 17 -2.49 -11.33 -5.72
C ALA A 17 -3.13 -10.50 -4.61
N MET A 18 -2.34 -10.16 -3.60
CA MET A 18 -2.79 -9.25 -2.57
C MET A 18 -2.88 -7.84 -3.14
N PRO A 19 -3.86 -7.03 -2.68
CA PRO A 19 -3.93 -5.63 -3.09
C PRO A 19 -2.64 -4.86 -2.77
N ILE A 20 -2.34 -3.90 -3.63
CA ILE A 20 -1.18 -3.02 -3.46
C ILE A 20 -1.64 -1.71 -2.85
N TYR A 21 -0.90 -1.23 -1.87
CA TYR A 21 -1.17 0.04 -1.22
C TYR A 21 0.08 0.91 -1.31
N ILE A 22 -0.11 2.18 -1.65
CA ILE A 22 0.97 3.16 -1.68
C ILE A 22 0.70 4.15 -0.57
N SER A 23 1.61 4.23 0.38
CA SER A 23 1.51 5.16 1.49
C SER A 23 2.60 6.21 1.37
N ARG A 24 2.29 7.43 1.74
CA ARG A 24 3.24 8.53 1.76
C ARG A 24 2.89 9.45 2.91
N GLY A 25 3.88 10.19 3.38
CA GLY A 25 3.65 11.09 4.49
C GLY A 25 4.88 11.92 4.80
N ARG A 26 4.82 12.55 5.95
CA ARG A 26 5.90 13.42 6.42
C ARG A 26 6.49 12.86 7.71
N PHE A 27 7.74 13.21 7.96
CA PHE A 27 8.36 12.98 9.27
C PHE A 27 8.08 14.19 10.17
N THR A 28 7.93 13.92 11.46
CA THR A 28 7.90 15.02 12.43
C THR A 28 9.31 15.58 12.62
N SER A 29 9.42 16.79 13.15
CA SER A 29 10.73 17.37 13.44
C SER A 29 11.55 16.49 14.38
N ASP A 30 10.89 15.92 15.38
CA ASP A 30 11.57 15.03 16.33
C ASP A 30 12.11 13.78 15.65
N ALA A 31 11.36 13.23 14.70
CA ALA A 31 11.82 12.08 13.94
C ALA A 31 13.07 12.42 13.13
N ILE A 32 13.05 13.56 12.46
CA ILE A 32 14.22 14.01 11.67
C ILE A 32 15.43 14.18 12.56
N LYS A 33 15.27 14.84 13.71
CA LYS A 33 16.36 15.02 14.66
C LYS A 33 16.92 13.70 15.13
N GLY A 34 16.05 12.74 15.44
CA GLY A 34 16.46 11.42 15.88
C GLY A 34 17.24 10.66 14.81
N MET A 35 16.76 10.73 13.56
CA MET A 35 17.44 10.06 12.46
C MET A 35 18.79 10.69 12.12
N LEU A 36 18.92 11.99 12.31
CA LEU A 36 20.20 12.65 12.12
C LEU A 36 21.19 12.28 13.23
N ALA A 37 20.70 12.14 14.45
CA ALA A 37 21.53 11.76 15.59
C ALA A 37 21.99 10.30 15.48
N LYS A 38 21.11 9.43 14.97
CA LYS A 38 21.42 8.00 14.82
C LYS A 38 20.78 7.49 13.54
N PRO A 39 21.45 7.64 12.39
CA PRO A 39 20.92 7.16 11.11
C PRO A 39 20.67 5.66 11.11
N GLU A 40 19.60 5.26 10.47
CA GLU A 40 19.22 3.85 10.37
C GLU A 40 18.56 3.56 9.03
N ASN A 41 18.48 2.29 8.70
CA ASN A 41 17.77 1.85 7.50
C ASN A 41 16.29 1.69 7.84
N ARG A 42 15.47 2.64 7.39
CA ARG A 42 14.04 2.63 7.68
C ARG A 42 13.29 1.48 7.03
N GLU A 43 13.82 0.99 5.91
CA GLU A 43 13.16 -0.10 5.19
C GLU A 43 13.00 -1.35 6.05
N GLU A 44 14.01 -1.68 6.86
CA GLU A 44 13.94 -2.87 7.72
C GLU A 44 12.82 -2.78 8.74
N ALA A 45 12.69 -1.63 9.39
CA ALA A 45 11.66 -1.43 10.41
C ALA A 45 10.27 -1.48 9.79
N VAL A 46 10.10 -0.86 8.64
CA VAL A 46 8.81 -0.83 7.94
C VAL A 46 8.45 -2.23 7.43
N ALA A 47 9.43 -2.95 6.88
CA ALA A 47 9.21 -4.32 6.41
C ALA A 47 8.71 -5.22 7.53
N LYS A 48 9.29 -5.07 8.71
CA LYS A 48 8.91 -5.84 9.89
C LYS A 48 7.48 -5.55 10.31
N LEU A 49 7.12 -4.27 10.31
CA LEU A 49 5.76 -3.84 10.64
C LEU A 49 4.74 -4.45 9.67
N PHE A 50 5.01 -4.33 8.37
CA PHE A 50 4.09 -4.87 7.35
C PHE A 50 3.92 -6.38 7.51
N LYS A 51 5.02 -7.07 7.75
CA LYS A 51 4.99 -8.53 7.93
C LYS A 51 4.15 -8.92 9.15
N SER A 52 4.17 -8.11 10.20
CA SER A 52 3.43 -8.43 11.44
C SER A 52 1.92 -8.47 11.24
N VAL A 53 1.41 -7.86 10.19
CA VAL A 53 -0.02 -7.87 9.86
C VAL A 53 -0.31 -8.73 8.62
N GLY A 54 0.64 -9.56 8.21
CA GLY A 54 0.45 -10.45 7.06
C GLY A 54 0.74 -9.81 5.72
N GLY A 55 1.33 -8.63 5.71
CA GLY A 55 1.68 -7.92 4.49
C GLY A 55 3.12 -8.09 4.08
N LYS A 56 3.50 -7.39 3.03
CA LYS A 56 4.85 -7.43 2.49
C LYS A 56 5.23 -6.05 1.98
N LEU A 57 6.39 -5.55 2.40
CA LEU A 57 6.91 -4.29 1.87
C LEU A 57 7.56 -4.55 0.51
N ILE A 58 7.11 -3.81 -0.51
CA ILE A 58 7.67 -3.88 -1.86
C ILE A 58 8.85 -2.92 -1.99
N GLY A 59 8.71 -1.73 -1.43
CA GLY A 59 9.79 -0.74 -1.46
C GLY A 59 9.51 0.43 -0.54
N TRP A 60 10.59 1.05 -0.07
CA TRP A 60 10.53 2.24 0.76
C TRP A 60 11.50 3.26 0.21
N TYR A 61 11.08 4.51 0.09
CA TYR A 61 11.87 5.58 -0.51
C TYR A 61 11.80 6.85 0.32
N LEU A 62 12.93 7.52 0.45
CA LEU A 62 12.95 8.89 0.97
C LEU A 62 12.63 9.81 -0.21
N THR A 63 11.75 10.77 -0.01
CA THR A 63 11.35 11.69 -1.06
C THR A 63 11.61 13.13 -0.66
N PHE A 64 11.65 14.01 -1.65
CA PHE A 64 11.77 15.45 -1.44
C PHE A 64 10.57 16.13 -2.11
N GLY A 65 9.87 17.00 -1.42
CA GLY A 65 8.73 17.70 -1.96
C GLY A 65 7.61 17.75 -0.94
N HIS A 66 6.41 17.49 -1.38
CA HIS A 66 5.25 17.56 -0.50
C HIS A 66 5.29 16.50 0.60
N HIS A 67 5.81 15.33 0.30
CA HIS A 67 5.97 14.25 1.28
C HIS A 67 7.45 13.90 1.45
N ASP A 68 7.77 13.30 2.60
CA ASP A 68 9.15 12.96 2.95
C ASP A 68 9.48 11.50 2.70
N TRP A 69 8.48 10.64 2.60
CA TRP A 69 8.68 9.22 2.37
C TRP A 69 7.54 8.61 1.59
N LEU A 70 7.84 7.48 0.96
CA LEU A 70 6.85 6.70 0.21
C LEU A 70 7.12 5.22 0.44
N ALA A 71 6.08 4.47 0.74
CA ALA A 71 6.16 3.03 0.95
C ALA A 71 5.13 2.34 0.07
N ILE A 72 5.56 1.27 -0.59
CA ILE A 72 4.68 0.45 -1.41
C ILE A 72 4.61 -0.92 -0.75
N GLY A 73 3.40 -1.39 -0.47
CA GLY A 73 3.21 -2.68 0.18
C GLY A 73 2.03 -3.46 -0.36
N GLU A 74 2.06 -4.74 -0.08
CA GLU A 74 0.95 -5.65 -0.36
C GLU A 74 0.35 -6.05 0.98
N PHE A 75 -0.97 -6.07 1.07
CA PHE A 75 -1.66 -6.50 2.28
C PHE A 75 -2.82 -7.40 1.88
N PRO A 76 -3.19 -8.37 2.75
CA PRO A 76 -4.29 -9.28 2.42
C PRO A 76 -5.64 -8.57 2.32
N ASN A 77 -5.82 -7.49 3.07
CA ASN A 77 -7.09 -6.75 3.07
C ASN A 77 -6.89 -5.36 3.67
N GLU A 78 -7.96 -4.59 3.65
CA GLU A 78 -7.94 -3.21 4.15
C GLU A 78 -7.64 -3.13 5.65
N LYS A 79 -8.15 -4.07 6.42
CA LYS A 79 -7.92 -4.10 7.86
C LYS A 79 -6.43 -4.23 8.18
N ALA A 80 -5.74 -5.11 7.46
CA ALA A 80 -4.30 -5.30 7.65
C ALA A 80 -3.54 -4.03 7.30
N ALA A 81 -3.87 -3.41 6.16
CA ALA A 81 -3.23 -2.17 5.73
C ALA A 81 -3.46 -1.05 6.76
N ALA A 82 -4.70 -0.88 7.19
CA ALA A 82 -5.04 0.15 8.16
C ALA A 82 -4.33 -0.08 9.50
N SER A 83 -4.23 -1.35 9.93
CA SER A 83 -3.54 -1.69 11.18
C SER A 83 -2.08 -1.26 11.15
N ALA A 84 -1.39 -1.52 10.02
CA ALA A 84 0.01 -1.13 9.86
C ALA A 84 0.15 0.40 9.91
N ILE A 85 -0.72 1.11 9.20
CA ILE A 85 -0.66 2.57 9.13
C ILE A 85 -0.95 3.20 10.50
N LEU A 86 -1.95 2.70 11.21
CA LEU A 86 -2.27 3.22 12.55
C LEU A 86 -1.13 2.95 13.52
N ALA A 87 -0.52 1.77 13.46
CA ALA A 87 0.61 1.44 14.31
C ALA A 87 1.79 2.37 14.04
N ALA A 88 2.08 2.61 12.75
CA ALA A 88 3.16 3.51 12.37
C ALA A 88 2.88 4.95 12.83
N GLY A 89 1.64 5.41 12.67
CA GLY A 89 1.25 6.75 13.07
C GLY A 89 1.30 6.96 14.58
N ALA A 90 0.98 5.92 15.36
CA ALA A 90 0.97 5.99 16.81
C ALA A 90 2.36 6.24 17.39
N GLY A 91 3.42 5.94 16.65
CA GLY A 91 4.79 6.12 17.11
C GLY A 91 5.24 7.56 17.23
N GLY A 92 4.49 8.51 16.67
CA GLY A 92 4.82 9.94 16.78
C GLY A 92 5.88 10.44 15.80
N SER A 93 6.39 9.59 14.93
CA SER A 93 7.42 9.96 13.96
C SER A 93 6.86 10.42 12.62
N LEU A 94 5.57 10.15 12.36
CA LEU A 94 4.96 10.40 11.06
C LEU A 94 3.76 11.33 11.20
N SER A 95 3.52 12.12 10.15
CA SER A 95 2.34 12.97 10.04
C SER A 95 1.86 13.00 8.61
N ASP A 96 0.63 13.48 8.42
CA ASP A 96 0.03 13.67 7.09
C ASP A 96 0.12 12.42 6.22
N ILE A 97 -0.22 11.28 6.79
CA ILE A 97 -0.15 9.99 6.10
C ILE A 97 -1.34 9.86 5.15
N GLU A 98 -1.04 9.53 3.89
CA GLU A 98 -2.04 9.20 2.88
C GLU A 98 -1.76 7.80 2.38
N THR A 99 -2.81 7.01 2.24
CA THR A 99 -2.68 5.65 1.72
C THR A 99 -3.68 5.46 0.57
N THR A 100 -3.17 5.00 -0.56
CA THR A 100 -3.95 4.82 -1.78
C THR A 100 -3.89 3.36 -2.21
N VAL A 101 -5.02 2.80 -2.59
CA VAL A 101 -5.06 1.47 -3.19
C VAL A 101 -4.62 1.61 -4.64
N ALA A 102 -3.75 0.72 -5.08
CA ALA A 102 -3.18 0.77 -6.42
C ALA A 102 -3.44 -0.55 -7.15
N MET A 103 -3.43 -0.47 -8.45
CA MET A 103 -3.56 -1.63 -9.31
C MET A 103 -2.33 -1.75 -10.19
N THR A 104 -1.93 -2.99 -10.49
CA THR A 104 -0.89 -3.21 -11.49
C THR A 104 -1.44 -2.83 -12.86
N ALA A 105 -0.55 -2.65 -13.84
CA ALA A 105 -0.98 -2.36 -15.21
C ALA A 105 -1.89 -3.46 -15.75
N LYS A 106 -1.62 -4.71 -15.40
CA LYS A 106 -2.44 -5.84 -15.82
C LYS A 106 -3.84 -5.76 -15.22
N GLU A 107 -3.93 -5.47 -13.93
CA GLU A 107 -5.22 -5.30 -13.25
C GLU A 107 -5.98 -4.10 -13.81
N ALA A 108 -5.26 -3.01 -14.09
CA ALA A 108 -5.86 -1.82 -14.67
C ALA A 108 -6.45 -2.12 -16.06
N HIS A 109 -5.75 -2.93 -16.86
CA HIS A 109 -6.27 -3.31 -18.17
C HIS A 109 -7.62 -4.03 -18.03
N ALA A 110 -7.73 -5.00 -17.14
CA ALA A 110 -8.97 -5.71 -16.90
C ALA A 110 -10.07 -4.77 -16.39
N THR A 111 -9.67 -3.80 -15.57
CA THR A 111 -10.60 -2.80 -15.03
C THR A 111 -11.15 -1.90 -16.15
N PHE A 112 -10.30 -1.49 -17.09
CA PHE A 112 -10.74 -0.70 -18.23
C PHE A 112 -11.73 -1.48 -19.11
N VAL A 113 -11.49 -2.77 -19.30
CA VAL A 113 -12.42 -3.62 -20.05
C VAL A 113 -13.78 -3.65 -19.34
N SER A 114 -13.78 -3.85 -18.03
CA SER A 114 -15.00 -3.85 -17.24
C SER A 114 -15.71 -2.50 -17.29
N ALA A 115 -14.95 -1.42 -17.16
CA ALA A 115 -15.50 -0.07 -17.17
C ALA A 115 -16.11 0.29 -18.54
N ALA A 116 -15.50 -0.19 -19.63
CA ALA A 116 -16.02 0.06 -20.96
C ALA A 116 -17.43 -0.52 -21.13
N LYS A 117 -17.69 -1.69 -20.53
CA LYS A 117 -19.02 -2.29 -20.55
C LYS A 117 -20.01 -1.47 -19.73
N ALA A 118 -19.60 -1.06 -18.54
CA ALA A 118 -20.46 -0.26 -17.67
C ALA A 118 -20.79 1.10 -18.29
N ALA A 119 -19.84 1.68 -19.01
CA ALA A 119 -20.01 3.00 -19.62
C ALA A 119 -21.09 3.01 -20.70
N LYS A 120 -21.38 1.87 -21.31
CA LYS A 120 -22.41 1.79 -22.36
C LYS A 120 -23.80 2.12 -21.83
N ASP A 121 -24.06 1.78 -20.56
CA ASP A 121 -25.37 1.97 -19.96
C ASP A 121 -25.46 3.17 -19.06
N PHE A 122 -24.33 3.84 -18.81
CA PHE A 122 -24.31 4.99 -17.92
C PHE A 122 -24.73 6.26 -18.63
N ARG A 123 -25.65 6.98 -18.00
CA ARG A 123 -26.07 8.30 -18.49
C ARG A 123 -25.38 9.37 -17.67
N SER A 124 -24.52 10.14 -18.33
CA SER A 124 -23.79 11.22 -17.67
C SER A 124 -24.72 12.35 -17.22
N ALA A 125 -24.30 13.06 -16.18
CA ALA A 125 -25.04 14.20 -15.69
C ALA A 125 -25.18 15.25 -16.79
N GLY A 126 -26.35 15.85 -16.90
CA GLY A 126 -26.63 16.88 -17.91
C GLY A 126 -26.96 16.37 -19.30
N ARG A 127 -27.23 15.09 -19.44
CA ARG A 127 -27.57 14.50 -20.75
C ARG A 127 -28.91 13.83 -20.76
#